data_dc3a99c8a76a1cb3e07b44893ddc3bd1
#
_entry.id   dc3a99c8a76a1cb3e07b44893ddc3bd1
#
_cell.length_a   1.000
_cell.length_b   1.000
_cell.length_c   1.000
_cell.angle_alpha   90.00
_cell.angle_beta   90.00
_cell.angle_gamma   90.00
#
_symmetry.space_group_name_H-M   'P 1'
#
loop_
_entity.id
_entity.type
_entity.pdbx_description
1 polymer ?
#
loop_
_entity_poly.entity_id
_entity_poly.type
_entity_poly.pdbx_seq_one_letter_code
_entity_poly.pdbx_strand_id
1 'polypeptide(L)'
;MKADWFQKKVDELSKLKGYQKPDKYSNALKLDSNENLAIQREFSLDLINQTKEKLDVREYPLGGTERLVVALSDYIKMPSEMIGVGNGSDQIIDLLLTNFALKETTVLTSDPTFGFFEERCKLYAIPTIKIPFTDNMTLDLEKFLSNTKKADILYLDSPNNPTGFQFARNQLEQLINEFEGLVIIDEAYVEFADYSVVDLTTKKDNLLVLRTLSKAFGLAGLRVGYFVANKKIVDVFTKVIQYPYPLNTIAIDAGILALQKSKHISEIVNLVKNERERLIEKLRNMEAFEVFDSKANFVLFGARGAGLRIYKALIEQGILVKNLGKIGNQEGCLRVTVGSEDMNSRFLSAIRDLLR
;
A
#
# COMPACT_ATOMS: atom_id res chain seq x y z
N MET A 1 23.89 35.69 6.47
CA MET A 1 23.99 34.29 6.99
C MET A 1 22.64 33.60 7.18
N LYS A 2 21.63 34.21 7.83
CA LYS A 2 20.34 33.49 8.06
C LYS A 2 19.47 33.31 6.80
N ALA A 3 19.54 34.22 5.81
CA ALA A 3 18.79 34.09 4.54
C ALA A 3 19.38 33.02 3.60
N ASP A 4 20.69 32.79 3.67
CA ASP A 4 21.42 31.85 2.80
C ASP A 4 21.11 30.37 3.08
N TRP A 5 20.87 29.97 4.35
CA TRP A 5 20.53 28.57 4.67
C TRP A 5 19.16 28.16 4.12
N PHE A 6 18.18 29.07 4.18
CA PHE A 6 16.82 28.80 3.68
C PHE A 6 16.83 28.57 2.17
N GLN A 7 17.48 29.48 1.42
CA GLN A 7 17.58 29.34 -0.03
C GLN A 7 18.32 28.07 -0.42
N LYS A 8 19.44 27.75 0.27
CA LYS A 8 20.16 26.47 0.06
C LYS A 8 19.26 25.26 0.31
N LYS A 9 18.42 25.30 1.38
CA LYS A 9 17.51 24.19 1.66
C LYS A 9 16.42 24.07 0.63
N VAL A 10 15.86 25.18 0.14
CA VAL A 10 14.89 25.19 -0.99
C VAL A 10 15.52 24.59 -2.24
N ASP A 11 16.74 25.00 -2.59
CA ASP A 11 17.46 24.51 -3.76
C ASP A 11 17.81 23.00 -3.65
N GLU A 12 18.13 22.54 -2.46
CA GLU A 12 18.34 21.10 -2.17
C GLU A 12 17.06 20.31 -2.39
N LEU A 13 15.96 20.74 -1.75
CA LEU A 13 14.67 20.07 -1.85
C LEU A 13 14.09 20.10 -3.28
N SER A 14 14.32 21.18 -4.04
CA SER A 14 13.84 21.30 -5.42
C SER A 14 14.47 20.28 -6.38
N LYS A 15 15.61 19.69 -6.03
CA LYS A 15 16.28 18.63 -6.81
C LYS A 15 15.66 17.26 -6.62
N LEU A 16 14.87 17.08 -5.55
CA LEU A 16 14.19 15.82 -5.28
C LEU A 16 12.97 15.68 -6.20
N LYS A 17 12.81 14.49 -6.77
CA LYS A 17 11.58 14.16 -7.53
C LYS A 17 10.51 13.72 -6.52
N GLY A 18 9.42 14.47 -6.46
CA GLY A 18 8.28 14.06 -5.64
C GLY A 18 7.47 12.92 -6.26
N TYR A 19 6.55 12.37 -5.47
CA TYR A 19 5.66 11.29 -5.90
C TYR A 19 4.86 11.67 -7.14
N GLN A 20 5.01 10.87 -8.19
CA GLN A 20 4.34 11.07 -9.47
C GLN A 20 2.86 10.67 -9.33
N LYS A 21 1.99 11.67 -9.20
CA LYS A 21 0.54 11.43 -9.26
C LYS A 21 0.14 11.01 -10.68
N PRO A 22 -0.87 10.11 -10.79
CA PRO A 22 -1.44 9.80 -12.10
C PRO A 22 -2.05 11.04 -12.75
N ASP A 23 -1.99 11.11 -14.09
CA ASP A 23 -2.64 12.17 -14.85
C ASP A 23 -4.17 12.11 -14.68
N LYS A 24 -4.82 13.28 -14.68
CA LYS A 24 -6.27 13.38 -14.68
C LYS A 24 -6.81 13.17 -16.10
N TYR A 25 -7.38 12.01 -16.35
CA TYR A 25 -8.18 11.76 -17.54
C TYR A 25 -9.64 11.65 -17.15
N SER A 26 -10.48 12.58 -17.62
CA SER A 26 -11.94 12.50 -17.46
C SER A 26 -12.47 11.30 -18.26
N ASN A 27 -13.33 10.48 -17.65
CA ASN A 27 -13.96 9.30 -18.25
C ASN A 27 -13.03 8.13 -18.61
N ALA A 28 -11.79 8.09 -18.12
CA ALA A 28 -10.89 6.96 -18.32
C ALA A 28 -11.23 5.79 -17.37
N LEU A 29 -11.01 4.57 -17.84
CA LEU A 29 -10.99 3.38 -17.00
C LEU A 29 -9.70 3.38 -16.16
N LYS A 30 -9.83 3.61 -14.86
CA LYS A 30 -8.70 3.74 -13.92
C LYS A 30 -8.26 2.37 -13.41
N LEU A 31 -7.17 1.84 -13.93
CA LEU A 31 -6.55 0.59 -13.48
C LEU A 31 -5.07 0.81 -13.08
N ASP A 32 -4.71 2.00 -12.61
CA ASP A 32 -3.33 2.44 -12.35
C ASP A 32 -2.96 2.59 -10.87
N SER A 33 -3.97 2.77 -9.98
CA SER A 33 -3.75 3.20 -8.59
C SER A 33 -4.11 2.17 -7.52
N ASN A 34 -4.42 0.93 -7.92
CA ASN A 34 -4.80 -0.16 -7.02
C ASN A 34 -6.01 0.17 -6.13
N GLU A 35 -6.93 0.99 -6.64
CA GLU A 35 -8.22 1.26 -6.00
C GLU A 35 -9.15 0.06 -6.21
N ASN A 36 -9.99 -0.28 -5.23
CA ASN A 36 -10.97 -1.35 -5.40
C ASN A 36 -12.24 -0.82 -6.07
N LEU A 37 -12.21 -0.69 -7.39
CA LEU A 37 -13.34 -0.24 -8.20
C LEU A 37 -14.37 -1.35 -8.50
N ALA A 38 -14.15 -2.58 -8.04
CA ALA A 38 -15.16 -3.63 -8.02
C ALA A 38 -16.28 -3.35 -6.99
N ILE A 39 -15.98 -2.53 -5.97
CA ILE A 39 -17.00 -1.97 -5.07
C ILE A 39 -17.81 -0.94 -5.85
N GLN A 40 -19.14 -1.11 -5.87
CA GLN A 40 -20.04 -0.17 -6.54
C GLN A 40 -20.00 1.19 -5.83
N ARG A 41 -20.08 2.26 -6.63
CA ARG A 41 -20.07 3.64 -6.13
C ARG A 41 -21.21 3.90 -5.13
N GLU A 42 -22.35 3.29 -5.36
CA GLU A 42 -23.55 3.39 -4.53
C GLU A 42 -23.31 2.92 -3.10
N PHE A 43 -22.50 1.87 -2.91
CA PHE A 43 -22.09 1.41 -1.58
C PHE A 43 -21.33 2.50 -0.81
N SER A 44 -20.34 3.15 -1.44
CA SER A 44 -19.58 4.22 -0.82
C SER A 44 -20.44 5.45 -0.54
N LEU A 45 -21.37 5.79 -1.43
CA LEU A 45 -22.34 6.87 -1.22
C LEU A 45 -23.29 6.57 -0.07
N ASP A 46 -23.74 5.33 0.07
CA ASP A 46 -24.61 4.89 1.18
C ASP A 46 -23.90 5.06 2.53
N LEU A 47 -22.62 4.67 2.62
CA LEU A 47 -21.81 4.91 3.83
C LEU A 47 -21.79 6.40 4.20
N ILE A 48 -21.50 7.28 3.24
CA ILE A 48 -21.48 8.73 3.48
C ILE A 48 -22.87 9.27 3.85
N ASN A 49 -23.92 8.80 3.20
CA ASN A 49 -25.29 9.25 3.50
C ASN A 49 -25.71 8.91 4.93
N GLN A 50 -25.32 7.73 5.44
CA GLN A 50 -25.61 7.32 6.81
C GLN A 50 -24.87 8.16 7.87
N THR A 51 -23.80 8.85 7.51
CA THR A 51 -23.08 9.74 8.48
C THR A 51 -23.76 11.10 8.64
N LYS A 52 -24.57 11.56 7.69
CA LYS A 52 -25.10 12.94 7.60
C LYS A 52 -25.89 13.41 8.83
N GLU A 53 -26.71 12.53 9.40
CA GLU A 53 -27.62 12.92 10.51
C GLU A 53 -26.88 13.28 11.80
N LYS A 54 -25.65 12.78 11.96
CA LYS A 54 -24.83 13.00 13.17
C LYS A 54 -23.62 13.91 12.90
N LEU A 55 -23.49 14.40 11.65
CA LEU A 55 -22.32 15.14 11.23
C LEU A 55 -22.43 16.62 11.57
N ASP A 56 -21.61 17.11 12.49
CA ASP A 56 -21.33 18.52 12.64
C ASP A 56 -19.85 18.81 12.31
N VAL A 57 -19.61 19.38 11.12
CA VAL A 57 -18.25 19.68 10.64
C VAL A 57 -17.62 20.91 11.32
N ARG A 58 -18.35 21.62 12.19
CA ARG A 58 -17.84 22.74 12.97
C ARG A 58 -17.08 22.28 14.20
N GLU A 59 -17.28 21.04 14.62
CA GLU A 59 -16.69 20.46 15.83
C GLU A 59 -15.53 19.53 15.51
N TYR A 60 -14.53 19.49 16.39
CA TYR A 60 -13.52 18.46 16.34
C TYR A 60 -14.12 17.07 16.64
N PRO A 61 -13.60 15.98 16.02
CA PRO A 61 -14.14 14.62 16.17
C PRO A 61 -13.79 14.01 17.54
N LEU A 62 -14.25 14.60 18.63
CA LEU A 62 -14.00 14.15 20.00
C LEU A 62 -14.49 12.72 20.21
N GLY A 63 -13.63 11.83 20.71
CA GLY A 63 -13.93 10.41 20.92
C GLY A 63 -14.13 9.60 19.63
N GLY A 64 -13.99 10.22 18.46
CA GLY A 64 -14.20 9.56 17.17
C GLY A 64 -13.13 8.55 16.86
N THR A 65 -11.88 8.90 17.12
CA THR A 65 -10.72 8.00 16.90
C THR A 65 -10.84 6.73 17.75
N GLU A 66 -11.24 6.85 19.00
CA GLU A 66 -11.43 5.72 19.92
C GLU A 66 -12.53 4.78 19.43
N ARG A 67 -13.66 5.32 18.93
CA ARG A 67 -14.73 4.52 18.31
C ARG A 67 -14.23 3.74 17.08
N LEU A 68 -13.43 4.36 16.25
CA LEU A 68 -12.83 3.70 15.08
C LEU A 68 -11.86 2.59 15.52
N VAL A 69 -11.02 2.83 16.54
CA VAL A 69 -10.10 1.83 17.10
C VAL A 69 -10.87 0.63 17.63
N VAL A 70 -12.00 0.81 18.31
CA VAL A 70 -12.87 -0.30 18.77
C VAL A 70 -13.39 -1.10 17.55
N ALA A 71 -13.88 -0.44 16.51
CA ALA A 71 -14.37 -1.11 15.31
C ALA A 71 -13.26 -1.87 14.57
N LEU A 72 -12.04 -1.33 14.52
CA LEU A 72 -10.86 -2.01 13.99
C LEU A 72 -10.46 -3.21 14.83
N SER A 73 -10.47 -3.08 16.18
CA SER A 73 -10.22 -4.16 17.11
C SER A 73 -11.17 -5.34 16.89
N ASP A 74 -12.46 -5.06 16.73
CA ASP A 74 -13.47 -6.06 16.43
C ASP A 74 -13.26 -6.74 15.07
N TYR A 75 -12.82 -5.97 14.07
CA TYR A 75 -12.58 -6.48 12.73
C TYR A 75 -11.35 -7.39 12.65
N ILE A 76 -10.20 -6.94 13.19
CA ILE A 76 -8.93 -7.67 13.09
C ILE A 76 -8.71 -8.66 14.25
N LYS A 77 -9.57 -8.65 15.29
CA LYS A 77 -9.47 -9.48 16.49
C LYS A 77 -8.16 -9.25 17.27
N MET A 78 -7.76 -7.99 17.38
CA MET A 78 -6.59 -7.56 18.16
C MET A 78 -7.02 -6.59 19.27
N PRO A 79 -6.31 -6.52 20.41
CA PRO A 79 -6.62 -5.59 21.50
C PRO A 79 -6.59 -4.11 21.01
N SER A 80 -7.56 -3.31 21.42
CA SER A 80 -7.69 -1.90 21.02
C SER A 80 -6.47 -1.05 21.40
N GLU A 81 -5.84 -1.34 22.53
CA GLU A 81 -4.61 -0.68 22.99
C GLU A 81 -3.37 -0.96 22.11
N MET A 82 -3.45 -1.93 21.21
CA MET A 82 -2.42 -2.26 20.25
C MET A 82 -2.65 -1.61 18.87
N ILE A 83 -3.68 -0.77 18.71
CA ILE A 83 -4.06 -0.17 17.44
C ILE A 83 -3.82 1.33 17.45
N GLY A 84 -3.02 1.81 16.49
CA GLY A 84 -2.86 3.23 16.20
C GLY A 84 -3.46 3.58 14.82
N VAL A 85 -3.97 4.82 14.67
CA VAL A 85 -4.59 5.27 13.41
C VAL A 85 -3.93 6.52 12.86
N GLY A 86 -4.09 6.75 11.55
CA GLY A 86 -3.57 7.94 10.87
C GLY A 86 -4.29 8.26 9.56
N ASN A 87 -3.98 9.41 9.00
CA ASN A 87 -4.55 9.89 7.73
C ASN A 87 -3.94 9.15 6.53
N GLY A 88 -4.36 7.90 6.34
CA GLY A 88 -3.75 6.92 5.46
C GLY A 88 -2.48 6.31 6.06
N SER A 89 -2.08 5.15 5.54
CA SER A 89 -0.78 4.54 5.86
C SER A 89 0.39 5.47 5.54
N ASP A 90 0.24 6.34 4.54
CA ASP A 90 1.26 7.31 4.13
C ASP A 90 1.65 8.26 5.27
N GLN A 91 0.68 8.81 6.03
CA GLN A 91 0.97 9.66 7.19
C GLN A 91 1.67 8.85 8.29
N ILE A 92 1.23 7.62 8.53
CA ILE A 92 1.85 6.76 9.55
C ILE A 92 3.30 6.48 9.19
N ILE A 93 3.59 6.10 7.94
CA ILE A 93 4.97 5.91 7.45
C ILE A 93 5.80 7.18 7.66
N ASP A 94 5.28 8.32 7.27
CA ASP A 94 5.99 9.61 7.39
C ASP A 94 6.33 9.94 8.85
N LEU A 95 5.36 9.77 9.75
CA LEU A 95 5.56 9.99 11.19
C LEU A 95 6.52 8.96 11.83
N LEU A 96 6.47 7.70 11.40
CA LEU A 96 7.42 6.69 11.87
C LEU A 96 8.85 7.04 11.46
N LEU A 97 9.08 7.38 10.20
CA LEU A 97 10.40 7.74 9.70
C LEU A 97 10.94 9.02 10.35
N THR A 98 10.10 10.04 10.51
CA THR A 98 10.55 11.33 11.10
C THR A 98 10.82 11.28 12.59
N ASN A 99 10.26 10.31 13.32
CA ASN A 99 10.39 10.25 14.79
C ASN A 99 11.19 9.07 15.31
N PHE A 100 11.26 7.96 14.56
CA PHE A 100 12.02 6.76 14.97
C PHE A 100 13.35 6.63 14.23
N ALA A 101 13.50 7.20 13.02
CA ALA A 101 14.79 7.20 12.35
C ALA A 101 15.69 8.30 12.93
N LEU A 102 16.83 7.87 13.45
CA LEU A 102 17.90 8.76 13.92
C LEU A 102 18.81 9.15 12.74
N LYS A 103 19.73 10.10 12.95
CA LYS A 103 20.61 10.61 11.89
C LYS A 103 21.44 9.52 11.17
N GLU A 104 21.74 8.42 11.86
CA GLU A 104 22.55 7.30 11.33
C GLU A 104 21.73 6.05 11.05
N THR A 105 20.39 6.13 11.16
CA THR A 105 19.50 5.00 10.92
C THR A 105 19.60 4.53 9.48
N THR A 106 19.77 3.22 9.32
CA THR A 106 19.74 2.53 8.01
C THR A 106 18.49 1.66 7.90
N VAL A 107 17.84 1.70 6.75
CA VAL A 107 16.66 0.87 6.44
C VAL A 107 17.06 -0.28 5.53
N LEU A 108 16.63 -1.50 5.87
CA LEU A 108 16.67 -2.68 5.00
C LEU A 108 15.30 -2.87 4.34
N THR A 109 15.25 -3.01 3.01
CA THR A 109 14.01 -3.15 2.25
C THR A 109 14.23 -3.93 0.95
N SER A 110 13.16 -4.30 0.25
CA SER A 110 13.20 -4.89 -1.09
C SER A 110 13.42 -3.84 -2.19
N ASP A 111 13.84 -4.27 -3.37
CA ASP A 111 13.94 -3.46 -4.58
C ASP A 111 13.27 -4.18 -5.76
N PRO A 112 12.10 -3.72 -6.23
CA PRO A 112 11.37 -2.54 -5.80
C PRO A 112 10.58 -2.73 -4.49
N THR A 113 10.16 -1.62 -3.91
CA THR A 113 9.24 -1.51 -2.78
C THR A 113 8.25 -0.36 -3.03
N PHE A 114 7.39 -0.07 -2.07
CA PHE A 114 6.42 1.03 -2.18
C PHE A 114 7.10 2.39 -2.42
N GLY A 115 6.86 2.98 -3.59
CA GLY A 115 7.57 4.17 -4.05
C GLY A 115 7.46 5.38 -3.10
N PHE A 116 6.33 5.56 -2.41
CA PHE A 116 6.19 6.62 -1.41
C PHE A 116 7.16 6.42 -0.24
N PHE A 117 7.31 5.19 0.25
CA PHE A 117 8.28 4.88 1.31
C PHE A 117 9.71 5.25 0.89
N GLU A 118 10.11 4.85 -0.33
CA GLU A 118 11.42 5.21 -0.87
C GLU A 118 11.65 6.71 -0.97
N GLU A 119 10.63 7.45 -1.41
CA GLU A 119 10.70 8.91 -1.52
C GLU A 119 10.84 9.58 -0.16
N ARG A 120 10.20 9.04 0.88
CA ARG A 120 10.36 9.53 2.26
C ARG A 120 11.76 9.26 2.79
N CYS A 121 12.32 8.06 2.56
CA CYS A 121 13.72 7.79 2.90
C CYS A 121 14.68 8.78 2.22
N LYS A 122 14.47 9.07 0.92
CA LYS A 122 15.28 10.06 0.19
C LYS A 122 15.10 11.48 0.75
N LEU A 123 13.86 11.89 1.04
CA LEU A 123 13.54 13.21 1.60
C LEU A 123 14.24 13.46 2.95
N TYR A 124 14.29 12.42 3.78
CA TYR A 124 14.90 12.49 5.12
C TYR A 124 16.37 12.09 5.13
N ALA A 125 16.94 11.82 3.94
CA ALA A 125 18.32 11.36 3.80
C ALA A 125 18.65 10.10 4.63
N ILE A 126 17.68 9.19 4.73
CA ILE A 126 17.83 7.91 5.43
C ILE A 126 18.46 6.90 4.48
N PRO A 127 19.67 6.34 4.79
CA PRO A 127 20.30 5.31 4.01
C PRO A 127 19.43 4.06 3.87
N THR A 128 19.43 3.45 2.67
CA THR A 128 18.67 2.23 2.42
C THR A 128 19.56 1.11 1.87
N ILE A 129 19.50 -0.07 2.47
CA ILE A 129 20.03 -1.32 1.93
C ILE A 129 18.87 -2.00 1.19
N LYS A 130 18.99 -2.11 -0.12
CA LYS A 130 17.96 -2.67 -0.98
C LYS A 130 18.32 -4.06 -1.45
N ILE A 131 17.43 -5.01 -1.23
CA ILE A 131 17.58 -6.40 -1.70
C ILE A 131 16.75 -6.56 -2.98
N PRO A 132 17.39 -6.77 -4.14
CA PRO A 132 16.68 -6.89 -5.40
C PRO A 132 15.84 -8.16 -5.45
N PHE A 133 14.69 -8.07 -6.12
CA PHE A 133 13.93 -9.25 -6.54
C PHE A 133 14.73 -10.07 -7.53
N THR A 134 14.53 -11.38 -7.51
CA THR A 134 15.04 -12.31 -8.52
C THR A 134 14.31 -12.10 -9.86
N ASP A 135 14.80 -12.74 -10.92
CA ASP A 135 14.15 -12.67 -12.24
C ASP A 135 12.71 -13.22 -12.24
N ASN A 136 12.42 -14.14 -11.33
CA ASN A 136 11.08 -14.72 -11.14
C ASN A 136 10.18 -13.88 -10.20
N MET A 137 10.57 -12.63 -9.88
CA MET A 137 9.89 -11.75 -8.92
C MET A 137 9.66 -12.37 -7.54
N THR A 138 10.64 -13.16 -7.06
CA THR A 138 10.71 -13.64 -5.68
C THR A 138 11.82 -12.93 -4.92
N LEU A 139 11.84 -13.02 -3.59
CA LEU A 139 12.88 -12.41 -2.77
C LEU A 139 13.83 -13.48 -2.21
N ASP A 140 15.12 -13.13 -2.20
CA ASP A 140 16.19 -13.94 -1.67
C ASP A 140 16.29 -13.76 -0.15
N LEU A 141 15.75 -14.72 0.60
CA LEU A 141 15.73 -14.70 2.06
C LEU A 141 17.15 -14.60 2.66
N GLU A 142 18.11 -15.34 2.11
CA GLU A 142 19.48 -15.38 2.62
C GLU A 142 20.15 -14.00 2.51
N LYS A 143 19.89 -13.27 1.43
CA LYS A 143 20.36 -11.90 1.29
C LYS A 143 19.74 -10.96 2.32
N PHE A 144 18.46 -11.13 2.64
CA PHE A 144 17.85 -10.37 3.73
C PHE A 144 18.53 -10.69 5.06
N LEU A 145 18.61 -11.97 5.42
CA LEU A 145 19.20 -12.43 6.68
C LEU A 145 20.65 -11.96 6.87
N SER A 146 21.46 -11.99 5.81
CA SER A 146 22.86 -11.51 5.87
C SER A 146 23.01 -10.00 6.06
N ASN A 147 21.94 -9.23 5.94
CA ASN A 147 21.92 -7.78 6.12
C ASN A 147 21.14 -7.31 7.35
N THR A 148 20.49 -8.20 8.12
CA THR A 148 19.70 -7.83 9.30
C THR A 148 20.51 -7.02 10.34
N LYS A 149 21.77 -7.37 10.56
CA LYS A 149 22.66 -6.69 11.52
C LYS A 149 23.25 -5.35 11.02
N LYS A 150 22.96 -4.96 9.77
CA LYS A 150 23.48 -3.72 9.16
C LYS A 150 22.42 -2.63 9.09
N ALA A 151 21.22 -2.89 9.56
CA ALA A 151 20.09 -1.98 9.47
C ALA A 151 19.38 -1.88 10.82
N ASP A 152 18.75 -0.74 11.05
CA ASP A 152 18.02 -0.42 12.27
C ASP A 152 16.50 -0.55 12.07
N ILE A 153 16.04 -0.42 10.82
CA ILE A 153 14.64 -0.57 10.45
C ILE A 153 14.56 -1.58 9.30
N LEU A 154 13.70 -2.58 9.44
CA LEU A 154 13.25 -3.44 8.34
C LEU A 154 11.88 -2.95 7.87
N TYR A 155 11.75 -2.58 6.60
CA TYR A 155 10.49 -2.28 5.96
C TYR A 155 10.23 -3.25 4.82
N LEU A 156 9.10 -3.97 4.89
CA LEU A 156 8.65 -4.88 3.83
C LEU A 156 7.15 -4.70 3.60
N ASP A 157 6.77 -4.45 2.37
CA ASP A 157 5.40 -4.53 1.91
C ASP A 157 5.07 -5.98 1.48
N SER A 158 4.08 -6.59 2.12
CA SER A 158 3.69 -8.00 1.91
C SER A 158 2.17 -8.15 1.96
N PRO A 159 1.51 -8.26 0.80
CA PRO A 159 2.04 -8.32 -0.59
C PRO A 159 2.76 -7.07 -1.06
N ASN A 160 3.88 -7.29 -1.76
CA ASN A 160 4.73 -6.21 -2.26
C ASN A 160 4.07 -5.40 -3.38
N ASN A 161 4.26 -4.11 -3.35
CA ASN A 161 3.91 -3.21 -4.43
C ASN A 161 5.20 -2.65 -5.07
N PRO A 162 5.53 -3.01 -6.33
CA PRO A 162 4.56 -3.33 -7.39
C PRO A 162 4.48 -4.79 -7.84
N THR A 163 5.19 -5.73 -7.22
CA THR A 163 5.32 -7.09 -7.77
C THR A 163 4.10 -7.99 -7.49
N GLY A 164 3.36 -7.73 -6.42
CA GLY A 164 2.29 -8.62 -5.93
C GLY A 164 2.81 -9.82 -5.13
N PHE A 165 4.13 -9.95 -4.97
CA PHE A 165 4.75 -11.05 -4.23
C PHE A 165 4.38 -11.02 -2.75
N GLN A 166 4.07 -12.18 -2.19
CA GLN A 166 3.96 -12.38 -0.75
C GLN A 166 4.97 -13.44 -0.32
N PHE A 167 5.76 -13.15 0.71
CA PHE A 167 6.67 -14.14 1.29
C PHE A 167 5.91 -15.38 1.75
N ALA A 168 6.55 -16.54 1.81
CA ALA A 168 6.01 -17.64 2.60
C ALA A 168 6.00 -17.24 4.08
N ARG A 169 4.94 -17.60 4.82
CA ARG A 169 4.76 -17.16 6.21
C ARG A 169 5.98 -17.47 7.09
N ASN A 170 6.52 -18.68 6.98
CA ASN A 170 7.71 -19.10 7.72
C ASN A 170 8.95 -18.25 7.42
N GLN A 171 9.14 -17.81 6.17
CA GLN A 171 10.25 -16.95 5.78
C GLN A 171 10.10 -15.56 6.40
N LEU A 172 8.90 -15.00 6.37
CA LEU A 172 8.63 -13.69 6.97
C LEU A 172 8.75 -13.76 8.50
N GLU A 173 8.26 -14.83 9.13
CA GLU A 173 8.45 -15.08 10.56
C GLU A 173 9.92 -15.20 10.94
N GLN A 174 10.75 -15.86 10.13
CA GLN A 174 12.18 -15.94 10.36
C GLN A 174 12.83 -14.56 10.33
N LEU A 175 12.55 -13.76 9.30
CA LEU A 175 13.06 -12.38 9.21
C LEU A 175 12.65 -11.52 10.41
N ILE A 176 11.37 -11.57 10.81
CA ILE A 176 10.85 -10.86 11.99
C ILE A 176 11.57 -11.32 13.27
N ASN A 177 11.87 -12.61 13.37
CA ASN A 177 12.54 -13.17 14.56
C ASN A 177 14.00 -12.77 14.68
N GLU A 178 14.70 -12.67 13.55
CA GLU A 178 16.14 -12.40 13.51
C GLU A 178 16.48 -10.90 13.47
N PHE A 179 15.47 -10.03 13.22
CA PHE A 179 15.70 -8.59 13.17
C PHE A 179 15.51 -7.96 14.56
N GLU A 180 16.57 -7.31 15.07
CA GLU A 180 16.59 -6.72 16.42
C GLU A 180 16.01 -5.29 16.48
N GLY A 181 16.09 -4.53 15.38
CA GLY A 181 15.56 -3.17 15.25
C GLY A 181 14.04 -3.12 15.00
N LEU A 182 13.53 -1.96 14.57
CA LEU A 182 12.11 -1.80 14.26
C LEU A 182 11.74 -2.56 12.98
N VAL A 183 10.75 -3.43 13.06
CA VAL A 183 10.19 -4.16 11.91
C VAL A 183 8.84 -3.54 11.52
N ILE A 184 8.72 -3.09 10.29
CA ILE A 184 7.49 -2.56 9.71
C ILE A 184 7.07 -3.48 8.56
N ILE A 185 5.96 -4.20 8.74
CA ILE A 185 5.35 -5.00 7.66
C ILE A 185 4.12 -4.25 7.16
N ASP A 186 4.19 -3.80 5.91
CA ASP A 186 3.08 -3.10 5.26
C ASP A 186 2.14 -4.12 4.61
N GLU A 187 1.01 -4.34 5.25
CA GLU A 187 -0.07 -5.23 4.82
C GLU A 187 -1.21 -4.46 4.12
N ALA A 188 -0.92 -3.42 3.35
CA ALA A 188 -1.95 -2.65 2.64
C ALA A 188 -2.84 -3.48 1.70
N TYR A 189 -2.40 -4.66 1.29
CA TYR A 189 -3.11 -5.57 0.38
C TYR A 189 -3.51 -6.90 1.04
N VAL A 190 -3.44 -7.00 2.36
CA VAL A 190 -3.59 -8.27 3.11
C VAL A 190 -4.93 -8.97 2.90
N GLU A 191 -6.02 -8.24 2.67
CA GLU A 191 -7.33 -8.85 2.43
C GLU A 191 -7.36 -9.66 1.11
N PHE A 192 -6.50 -9.34 0.16
CA PHE A 192 -6.31 -10.08 -1.09
C PHE A 192 -5.27 -11.20 -0.98
N ALA A 193 -4.53 -11.25 0.11
CA ALA A 193 -3.41 -12.16 0.35
C ALA A 193 -3.86 -13.52 0.92
N ASP A 194 -2.87 -14.39 1.17
CA ASP A 194 -3.13 -15.74 1.71
C ASP A 194 -3.15 -15.74 3.24
N TYR A 195 -2.40 -14.85 3.89
CA TYR A 195 -2.27 -14.77 5.35
C TYR A 195 -1.85 -13.35 5.79
N SER A 196 -1.92 -13.12 7.09
CA SER A 196 -1.41 -11.94 7.79
C SER A 196 -0.42 -12.35 8.87
N VAL A 197 0.48 -11.43 9.25
CA VAL A 197 1.37 -11.60 10.41
C VAL A 197 0.98 -10.72 11.60
N VAL A 198 -0.21 -10.15 11.58
CA VAL A 198 -0.70 -9.26 12.65
C VAL A 198 -0.70 -9.92 14.02
N ASP A 199 -0.95 -11.23 14.09
CA ASP A 199 -0.92 -12.03 15.32
C ASP A 199 0.47 -12.05 16.00
N LEU A 200 1.55 -11.86 15.24
CA LEU A 200 2.91 -11.84 15.77
C LEU A 200 3.21 -10.56 16.58
N THR A 201 2.43 -9.49 16.42
CA THR A 201 2.58 -8.25 17.20
C THR A 201 2.35 -8.45 18.70
N THR A 202 1.64 -9.52 19.09
CA THR A 202 1.47 -9.91 20.50
C THR A 202 2.70 -10.61 21.09
N LYS A 203 3.63 -11.05 20.23
CA LYS A 203 4.81 -11.86 20.61
C LYS A 203 6.12 -11.11 20.36
N LYS A 204 6.09 -10.04 19.57
CA LYS A 204 7.25 -9.27 19.11
C LYS A 204 7.06 -7.79 19.40
N ASP A 205 7.80 -7.29 20.37
CA ASP A 205 7.68 -5.90 20.85
C ASP A 205 8.13 -4.87 19.83
N ASN A 206 9.00 -5.25 18.89
CA ASN A 206 9.56 -4.41 17.85
C ASN A 206 8.83 -4.52 16.49
N LEU A 207 7.73 -5.29 16.41
CA LEU A 207 6.95 -5.46 15.18
C LEU A 207 5.78 -4.47 15.13
N LEU A 208 5.67 -3.80 13.98
CA LEU A 208 4.55 -2.96 13.58
C LEU A 208 3.98 -3.47 12.27
N VAL A 209 2.68 -3.79 12.24
CA VAL A 209 1.96 -4.20 11.02
C VAL A 209 1.06 -3.07 10.58
N LEU A 210 1.34 -2.51 9.40
CA LEU A 210 0.64 -1.36 8.83
C LEU A 210 -0.48 -1.82 7.89
N ARG A 211 -1.65 -1.18 7.96
CA ARG A 211 -2.84 -1.49 7.15
C ARG A 211 -3.62 -0.26 6.74
N THR A 212 -4.58 -0.43 5.82
CA THR A 212 -5.38 0.68 5.30
C THR A 212 -6.77 0.23 4.84
N LEU A 213 -7.77 1.12 4.96
CA LEU A 213 -9.07 0.93 4.33
C LEU A 213 -9.10 1.43 2.87
N SER A 214 -7.98 1.92 2.34
CA SER A 214 -7.91 2.47 0.98
C SER A 214 -8.03 1.42 -0.12
N LYS A 215 -7.67 0.15 0.17
CA LYS A 215 -7.57 -0.92 -0.84
C LYS A 215 -8.81 -1.82 -0.81
N ALA A 216 -8.85 -2.82 0.03
CA ALA A 216 -9.95 -3.79 0.07
C ALA A 216 -11.32 -3.11 0.29
N PHE A 217 -11.39 -2.11 1.15
CA PHE A 217 -12.64 -1.42 1.48
C PHE A 217 -13.07 -0.35 0.48
N GLY A 218 -12.26 -0.03 -0.55
CA GLY A 218 -12.58 0.97 -1.57
C GLY A 218 -12.69 2.41 -1.04
N LEU A 219 -12.08 2.70 0.12
CA LEU A 219 -12.16 4.00 0.80
C LEU A 219 -10.90 4.86 0.63
N ALA A 220 -10.24 4.76 -0.52
CA ALA A 220 -9.00 5.49 -0.80
C ALA A 220 -9.15 7.02 -0.61
N GLY A 221 -10.30 7.59 -0.96
CA GLY A 221 -10.60 9.01 -0.80
C GLY A 221 -10.80 9.46 0.65
N LEU A 222 -11.09 8.56 1.58
CA LEU A 222 -11.31 8.88 2.99
C LEU A 222 -10.02 8.89 3.82
N ARG A 223 -8.93 8.33 3.28
CA ARG A 223 -7.62 8.38 3.93
C ARG A 223 -7.59 7.77 5.33
N VAL A 224 -8.10 6.55 5.52
CA VAL A 224 -8.03 5.82 6.79
C VAL A 224 -6.91 4.78 6.72
N GLY A 225 -5.85 4.99 7.49
CA GLY A 225 -4.77 4.05 7.75
C GLY A 225 -4.74 3.67 9.23
N TYR A 226 -4.21 2.49 9.52
CA TYR A 226 -3.99 2.05 10.89
C TYR A 226 -2.80 1.09 10.97
N PHE A 227 -2.30 0.88 12.17
CA PHE A 227 -1.28 -0.13 12.43
C PHE A 227 -1.56 -0.86 13.72
N VAL A 228 -0.97 -2.04 13.84
CA VAL A 228 -0.98 -2.87 15.05
C VAL A 228 0.45 -3.05 15.52
N ALA A 229 0.71 -2.77 16.78
CA ALA A 229 2.02 -2.92 17.40
C ALA A 229 1.90 -3.13 18.92
N ASN A 230 3.02 -3.36 19.60
CA ASN A 230 3.06 -3.36 21.06
C ASN A 230 2.43 -2.07 21.63
N LYS A 231 1.68 -2.20 22.71
CA LYS A 231 0.98 -1.08 23.39
C LYS A 231 1.90 0.13 23.63
N LYS A 232 3.16 -0.09 24.00
CA LYS A 232 4.10 1.01 24.28
C LYS A 232 4.39 1.84 23.01
N ILE A 233 4.53 1.19 21.86
CA ILE A 233 4.70 1.88 20.56
C ILE A 233 3.43 2.68 20.25
N VAL A 234 2.26 2.07 20.41
CA VAL A 234 0.97 2.74 20.16
C VAL A 234 0.77 3.94 21.08
N ASP A 235 1.08 3.81 22.37
CA ASP A 235 0.98 4.91 23.34
C ASP A 235 1.89 6.09 22.96
N VAL A 236 3.15 5.82 22.58
CA VAL A 236 4.09 6.86 22.14
C VAL A 236 3.61 7.49 20.84
N PHE A 237 3.20 6.68 19.86
CA PHE A 237 2.70 7.19 18.60
C PHE A 237 1.47 8.08 18.81
N THR A 238 0.46 7.60 19.52
CA THR A 238 -0.83 8.28 19.64
C THR A 238 -0.78 9.53 20.53
N LYS A 239 0.02 9.48 21.63
CA LYS A 239 0.04 10.55 22.63
C LYS A 239 1.12 11.61 22.41
N VAL A 240 2.18 11.26 21.67
CA VAL A 240 3.35 12.13 21.51
C VAL A 240 3.59 12.53 20.06
N ILE A 241 3.52 11.56 19.12
CA ILE A 241 3.91 11.76 17.72
C ILE A 241 2.72 12.24 16.86
N GLN A 242 1.56 11.61 17.04
CA GLN A 242 0.38 11.85 16.19
C GLN A 242 -0.27 13.20 16.49
N TYR A 243 -0.89 13.79 15.49
CA TYR A 243 -1.70 14.98 15.64
C TYR A 243 -2.94 14.70 16.50
N PRO A 244 -3.46 15.70 17.24
CA PRO A 244 -4.61 15.51 18.15
C PRO A 244 -5.85 14.95 17.45
N TYR A 245 -6.11 15.33 16.19
CA TYR A 245 -7.26 14.92 15.37
C TYR A 245 -6.78 14.46 14.00
N PRO A 246 -6.23 13.23 13.87
CA PRO A 246 -5.60 12.77 12.63
C PRO A 246 -6.60 12.50 11.50
N LEU A 247 -7.85 12.21 11.84
CA LEU A 247 -8.91 11.86 10.90
C LEU A 247 -10.09 12.82 11.01
N ASN A 248 -10.74 13.10 9.88
CA ASN A 248 -11.98 13.87 9.87
C ASN A 248 -13.18 12.98 10.24
N THR A 249 -14.27 13.61 10.71
CA THR A 249 -15.48 12.92 11.19
C THR A 249 -16.08 11.98 10.15
N ILE A 250 -16.14 12.38 8.87
CA ILE A 250 -16.70 11.55 7.79
C ILE A 250 -15.87 10.29 7.61
N ALA A 251 -14.54 10.41 7.60
CA ALA A 251 -13.63 9.27 7.47
C ALA A 251 -13.77 8.27 8.61
N ILE A 252 -13.94 8.77 9.84
CA ILE A 252 -14.16 7.94 11.03
C ILE A 252 -15.48 7.17 10.90
N ASP A 253 -16.59 7.86 10.73
CA ASP A 253 -17.92 7.26 10.77
C ASP A 253 -18.16 6.33 9.56
N ALA A 254 -17.76 6.75 8.35
CA ALA A 254 -17.83 5.88 7.18
C ALA A 254 -16.88 4.68 7.28
N GLY A 255 -15.72 4.83 7.90
CA GLY A 255 -14.80 3.74 8.21
C GLY A 255 -15.42 2.72 9.15
N ILE A 256 -16.06 3.15 10.24
CA ILE A 256 -16.77 2.28 11.18
C ILE A 256 -17.90 1.52 10.47
N LEU A 257 -18.73 2.21 9.68
CA LEU A 257 -19.81 1.57 8.91
C LEU A 257 -19.29 0.54 7.90
N ALA A 258 -18.17 0.82 7.23
CA ALA A 258 -17.55 -0.12 6.30
C ALA A 258 -17.04 -1.38 7.02
N LEU A 259 -16.41 -1.22 8.19
CA LEU A 259 -15.93 -2.34 9.01
C LEU A 259 -17.10 -3.22 9.49
N GLN A 260 -18.23 -2.64 9.86
CA GLN A 260 -19.46 -3.39 10.19
C GLN A 260 -20.02 -4.18 9.00
N LYS A 261 -19.77 -3.73 7.78
CA LYS A 261 -20.12 -4.40 6.52
C LYS A 261 -18.98 -5.28 5.96
N SER A 262 -17.98 -5.65 6.77
CA SER A 262 -16.79 -6.39 6.35
C SER A 262 -17.08 -7.72 5.65
N LYS A 263 -18.21 -8.39 5.97
CA LYS A 263 -18.65 -9.60 5.27
C LYS A 263 -18.91 -9.31 3.79
N HIS A 264 -19.67 -8.25 3.48
CA HIS A 264 -19.92 -7.83 2.09
C HIS A 264 -18.61 -7.45 1.36
N ILE A 265 -17.71 -6.74 2.04
CA ILE A 265 -16.39 -6.42 1.48
C ILE A 265 -15.60 -7.70 1.17
N SER A 266 -15.63 -8.71 2.06
CA SER A 266 -14.96 -10.00 1.84
C SER A 266 -15.49 -10.75 0.62
N GLU A 267 -16.80 -10.68 0.35
CA GLU A 267 -17.41 -11.24 -0.87
C GLU A 267 -16.84 -10.57 -2.14
N ILE A 268 -16.73 -9.24 -2.14
CA ILE A 268 -16.15 -8.48 -3.26
C ILE A 268 -14.64 -8.78 -3.40
N VAL A 269 -13.91 -8.87 -2.29
CA VAL A 269 -12.50 -9.26 -2.30
C VAL A 269 -12.31 -10.63 -2.97
N ASN A 270 -13.19 -11.60 -2.68
CA ASN A 270 -13.12 -12.92 -3.32
C ASN A 270 -13.40 -12.84 -4.83
N LEU A 271 -14.34 -12.00 -5.27
CA LEU A 271 -14.54 -11.75 -6.70
C LEU A 271 -13.28 -11.16 -7.35
N VAL A 272 -12.64 -10.19 -6.70
CA VAL A 272 -11.38 -9.60 -7.19
C VAL A 272 -10.26 -10.65 -7.25
N LYS A 273 -10.16 -11.56 -6.26
CA LYS A 273 -9.19 -12.67 -6.30
C LYS A 273 -9.42 -13.57 -7.52
N ASN A 274 -10.67 -13.96 -7.78
CA ASN A 274 -11.00 -14.79 -8.94
C ASN A 274 -10.70 -14.07 -10.26
N GLU A 275 -11.05 -12.79 -10.36
CA GLU A 275 -10.73 -11.94 -11.51
C GLU A 275 -9.22 -11.74 -11.71
N ARG A 276 -8.45 -11.68 -10.63
CA ARG A 276 -6.99 -11.66 -10.70
C ARG A 276 -6.43 -12.91 -11.38
N GLU A 277 -6.85 -14.09 -10.94
CA GLU A 277 -6.40 -15.36 -11.53
C GLU A 277 -6.81 -15.44 -13.00
N ARG A 278 -8.05 -15.05 -13.33
CA ARG A 278 -8.52 -14.97 -14.72
C ARG A 278 -7.65 -14.01 -15.57
N LEU A 279 -7.32 -12.85 -15.03
CA LEU A 279 -6.51 -11.85 -15.72
C LEU A 279 -5.08 -12.35 -15.96
N ILE A 280 -4.47 -12.98 -14.96
CA ILE A 280 -3.15 -13.61 -15.06
C ILE A 280 -3.16 -14.68 -16.17
N GLU A 281 -4.13 -15.59 -16.15
CA GLU A 281 -4.25 -16.65 -17.16
C GLU A 281 -4.39 -16.05 -18.58
N LYS A 282 -5.29 -15.08 -18.76
CA LYS A 282 -5.53 -14.48 -20.08
C LYS A 282 -4.31 -13.70 -20.60
N LEU A 283 -3.56 -13.02 -19.75
CA LEU A 283 -2.33 -12.35 -20.13
C LEU A 283 -1.21 -13.35 -20.44
N ARG A 284 -1.06 -14.44 -19.68
CA ARG A 284 -0.08 -15.52 -19.94
C ARG A 284 -0.29 -16.21 -21.28
N ASN A 285 -1.54 -16.37 -21.70
CA ASN A 285 -1.90 -16.92 -23.01
C ASN A 285 -1.55 -15.97 -24.18
N MET A 286 -1.05 -14.76 -23.89
CA MET A 286 -0.51 -13.83 -24.88
C MET A 286 1.02 -13.93 -24.82
N GLU A 287 1.65 -14.59 -25.79
CA GLU A 287 3.13 -14.84 -25.81
C GLU A 287 3.98 -13.56 -25.74
N ALA A 288 3.38 -12.40 -25.96
CA ALA A 288 4.04 -11.09 -25.89
C ALA A 288 4.43 -10.66 -24.47
N PHE A 289 3.88 -11.32 -23.42
CA PHE A 289 4.04 -10.90 -22.04
C PHE A 289 4.70 -11.95 -21.15
N GLU A 290 5.47 -11.47 -20.18
CA GLU A 290 5.88 -12.22 -19.02
C GLU A 290 5.03 -11.77 -17.83
N VAL A 291 4.24 -12.69 -17.26
CA VAL A 291 3.21 -12.36 -16.25
C VAL A 291 3.53 -13.00 -14.93
N PHE A 292 3.58 -12.21 -13.87
CA PHE A 292 3.95 -12.65 -12.54
C PHE A 292 2.72 -12.96 -11.68
N ASP A 293 2.85 -13.93 -10.76
CA ASP A 293 1.83 -14.21 -9.76
C ASP A 293 1.67 -13.03 -8.81
N SER A 294 0.45 -12.84 -8.34
CA SER A 294 0.14 -11.75 -7.41
C SER A 294 -0.76 -12.21 -6.28
N LYS A 295 -0.52 -11.66 -5.10
CA LYS A 295 -1.36 -11.78 -3.90
C LYS A 295 -2.01 -10.44 -3.50
N ALA A 296 -1.98 -9.46 -4.43
CA ALA A 296 -2.60 -8.16 -4.28
C ALA A 296 -3.81 -7.99 -5.23
N ASN A 297 -4.39 -6.80 -5.28
CA ASN A 297 -5.47 -6.46 -6.24
C ASN A 297 -4.93 -5.87 -7.55
N PHE A 298 -3.77 -6.29 -7.99
CA PHE A 298 -3.15 -5.89 -9.25
C PHE A 298 -2.29 -7.01 -9.81
N VAL A 299 -1.93 -6.90 -11.07
CA VAL A 299 -1.03 -7.83 -11.76
C VAL A 299 0.12 -7.04 -12.38
N LEU A 300 1.35 -7.52 -12.14
CA LEU A 300 2.56 -7.06 -12.81
C LEU A 300 2.81 -7.93 -14.05
N PHE A 301 3.16 -7.30 -15.18
CA PHE A 301 3.59 -8.01 -16.37
C PHE A 301 4.65 -7.22 -17.14
N GLY A 302 5.62 -7.93 -17.72
CA GLY A 302 6.67 -7.39 -18.57
C GLY A 302 6.28 -7.52 -20.05
N ALA A 303 6.47 -6.46 -20.82
CA ALA A 303 6.15 -6.41 -22.25
C ALA A 303 7.41 -6.37 -23.14
N ARG A 304 8.53 -6.92 -22.69
CA ARG A 304 9.78 -7.11 -23.46
C ARG A 304 10.20 -5.89 -24.29
N GLY A 305 10.25 -4.70 -23.66
CA GLY A 305 10.61 -3.43 -24.33
C GLY A 305 9.44 -2.72 -25.02
N ALA A 306 8.31 -3.36 -25.27
CA ALA A 306 7.12 -2.72 -25.85
C ALA A 306 6.26 -1.94 -24.83
N GLY A 307 6.59 -1.99 -23.54
CA GLY A 307 5.75 -1.48 -22.45
C GLY A 307 5.35 -0.01 -22.61
N LEU A 308 6.27 0.87 -23.00
CA LEU A 308 5.96 2.29 -23.22
C LEU A 308 4.99 2.50 -24.39
N ARG A 309 5.12 1.72 -25.47
CA ARG A 309 4.20 1.76 -26.62
C ARG A 309 2.80 1.33 -26.22
N ILE A 310 2.71 0.18 -25.51
CA ILE A 310 1.44 -0.35 -25.01
C ILE A 310 0.80 0.63 -24.02
N TYR A 311 1.57 1.17 -23.08
CA TYR A 311 1.10 2.20 -22.14
C TYR A 311 0.45 3.39 -22.82
N LYS A 312 1.14 3.99 -23.83
CA LYS A 312 0.61 5.14 -24.58
C LYS A 312 -0.67 4.79 -25.34
N ALA A 313 -0.69 3.64 -26.00
CA ALA A 313 -1.87 3.19 -26.76
C ALA A 313 -3.08 2.87 -25.87
N LEU A 314 -2.86 2.36 -24.65
CA LEU A 314 -3.93 2.20 -23.66
C LEU A 314 -4.52 3.54 -23.22
N ILE A 315 -3.66 4.54 -22.96
CA ILE A 315 -4.11 5.90 -22.62
C ILE A 315 -4.97 6.49 -23.75
N GLU A 316 -4.56 6.35 -25.01
CA GLU A 316 -5.34 6.80 -26.17
C GLU A 316 -6.73 6.14 -26.25
N GLN A 317 -6.86 4.90 -25.77
CA GLN A 317 -8.13 4.18 -25.63
C GLN A 317 -8.88 4.48 -24.30
N GLY A 318 -8.38 5.45 -23.51
CA GLY A 318 -8.97 5.82 -22.23
C GLY A 318 -8.84 4.75 -21.16
N ILE A 319 -7.74 3.97 -21.16
CA ILE A 319 -7.44 2.96 -20.14
C ILE A 319 -6.12 3.34 -19.45
N LEU A 320 -6.17 3.57 -18.15
CA LEU A 320 -5.00 3.95 -17.36
C LEU A 320 -4.44 2.72 -16.66
N VAL A 321 -3.17 2.43 -16.89
CA VAL A 321 -2.38 1.44 -16.15
C VAL A 321 -1.11 2.11 -15.60
N LYS A 322 -0.37 1.48 -14.72
CA LYS A 322 0.88 2.03 -14.21
C LYS A 322 2.05 1.57 -15.07
N ASN A 323 2.76 2.52 -15.68
CA ASN A 323 4.05 2.25 -16.31
C ASN A 323 5.15 2.29 -15.26
N LEU A 324 5.89 1.20 -15.12
CA LEU A 324 6.97 1.02 -14.16
C LEU A 324 8.35 1.00 -14.82
N GLY A 325 8.39 0.93 -16.16
CA GLY A 325 9.63 0.89 -16.92
C GLY A 325 10.38 -0.43 -16.73
N LYS A 326 11.52 -0.39 -16.04
CA LYS A 326 12.36 -1.56 -15.77
C LYS A 326 12.27 -1.96 -14.29
N ILE A 327 12.08 -3.25 -14.01
CA ILE A 327 12.12 -3.84 -12.67
C ILE A 327 13.11 -5.02 -12.71
N GLY A 328 14.20 -4.95 -11.96
CA GLY A 328 15.27 -5.94 -12.05
C GLY A 328 15.76 -6.06 -13.51
N ASN A 329 15.72 -7.27 -14.06
CA ASN A 329 16.08 -7.55 -15.45
C ASN A 329 14.89 -7.46 -16.42
N GLN A 330 13.67 -7.23 -15.91
CA GLN A 330 12.46 -7.16 -16.73
C GLN A 330 12.26 -5.76 -17.29
N GLU A 331 12.10 -5.65 -18.61
CA GLU A 331 11.88 -4.39 -19.31
C GLU A 331 10.42 -4.21 -19.74
N GLY A 332 10.00 -2.96 -19.81
CA GLY A 332 8.64 -2.61 -20.22
C GLY A 332 7.58 -3.09 -19.24
N CYS A 333 7.89 -3.07 -17.95
CA CYS A 333 6.97 -3.49 -16.90
C CYS A 333 5.77 -2.55 -16.78
N LEU A 334 4.59 -3.15 -16.79
CA LEU A 334 3.31 -2.50 -16.54
C LEU A 334 2.62 -3.18 -15.36
N ARG A 335 1.90 -2.40 -14.55
CA ARG A 335 1.04 -2.90 -13.50
C ARG A 335 -0.40 -2.49 -13.78
N VAL A 336 -1.30 -3.45 -13.79
CA VAL A 336 -2.75 -3.24 -13.97
C VAL A 336 -3.50 -3.60 -12.69
N THR A 337 -4.35 -2.70 -12.23
CA THR A 337 -5.29 -2.97 -11.12
C THR A 337 -6.36 -3.96 -11.58
N VAL A 338 -6.72 -4.91 -10.73
CA VAL A 338 -7.82 -5.84 -10.97
C VAL A 338 -9.13 -5.13 -10.63
N GLY A 339 -9.97 -4.90 -11.63
CA GLY A 339 -11.29 -4.31 -11.49
C GLY A 339 -12.41 -5.37 -11.50
N SER A 340 -13.63 -4.94 -11.87
CA SER A 340 -14.73 -5.87 -12.16
C SER A 340 -14.45 -6.67 -13.44
N GLU A 341 -15.23 -7.72 -13.68
CA GLU A 341 -15.14 -8.53 -14.90
C GLU A 341 -15.20 -7.68 -16.17
N ASP A 342 -16.15 -6.71 -16.23
CA ASP A 342 -16.29 -5.81 -17.38
C ASP A 342 -15.07 -4.92 -17.58
N MET A 343 -14.51 -4.36 -16.50
CA MET A 343 -13.31 -3.53 -16.54
C MET A 343 -12.09 -4.32 -17.05
N ASN A 344 -11.91 -5.54 -16.52
CA ASN A 344 -10.82 -6.43 -16.92
C ASN A 344 -10.98 -6.92 -18.36
N SER A 345 -12.21 -7.21 -18.78
CA SER A 345 -12.52 -7.63 -20.16
C SER A 345 -12.26 -6.52 -21.17
N ARG A 346 -12.63 -5.27 -20.85
CA ARG A 346 -12.30 -4.10 -21.67
C ARG A 346 -10.78 -3.91 -21.81
N PHE A 347 -10.02 -4.01 -20.70
CA PHE A 347 -8.57 -3.97 -20.74
C PHE A 347 -7.97 -5.09 -21.61
N LEU A 348 -8.42 -6.34 -21.43
CA LEU A 348 -7.93 -7.48 -22.21
C LEU A 348 -8.26 -7.37 -23.71
N SER A 349 -9.42 -6.80 -24.07
CA SER A 349 -9.76 -6.52 -25.47
C SER A 349 -8.80 -5.50 -26.07
N ALA A 350 -8.58 -4.38 -25.39
CA ALA A 350 -7.63 -3.35 -25.84
C ALA A 350 -6.22 -3.92 -26.04
N ILE A 351 -5.73 -4.74 -25.11
CA ILE A 351 -4.42 -5.40 -25.26
C ILE A 351 -4.36 -6.30 -26.49
N ARG A 352 -5.40 -7.12 -26.74
CA ARG A 352 -5.44 -8.01 -27.92
C ARG A 352 -5.40 -7.22 -29.24
N ASP A 353 -6.12 -6.10 -29.29
CA ASP A 353 -6.15 -5.26 -30.49
C ASP A 353 -4.80 -4.59 -30.77
N LEU A 354 -4.02 -4.29 -29.73
CA LEU A 354 -2.66 -3.75 -29.84
C LEU A 354 -1.59 -4.78 -30.26
N LEU A 355 -1.89 -6.08 -30.15
CA LEU A 355 -1.00 -7.17 -30.54
C LEU A 355 -1.26 -7.71 -31.96
N ARG A 356 -2.37 -7.30 -32.58
CA ARG A 356 -2.68 -7.58 -34.00
C ARG A 356 -1.95 -6.63 -34.93
#